data_1013f4461a78c4450a815b78b2e8f25b
#
_entry.id   1013f4461a78c4450a815b78b2e8f25b
#
_cell.length_a   1.000
_cell.length_b   1.000
_cell.length_c   1.000
_cell.angle_alpha   90.00
_cell.angle_beta   90.00
_cell.angle_gamma   90.00
#
_symmetry.space_group_name_H-M   'P 1'
#
loop_
_entity.id
_entity.type
_entity.pdbx_description
1 polymer ?
#
loop_
_entity_poly.entity_id
_entity_poly.type
_entity_poly.pdbx_seq_one_letter_code
_entity_poly.pdbx_strand_id
1 'polypeptide(L)'
;DWSSDVCSSDLQGIAPETFAMFRLNPEDFLLQASRLINREKAAAVVRHITYHRLDASYDAALFTNAVRRGRLGCTAVPAAHSISDYVICDTDRERAFAEALEASEAVRLYVRLPKSFFIPTPVGRYTPDWAIALRDRAGDPVYFVAETSGRAPQPQGVEAAKLQCARAHFAAVSGGEVMCGAVRDLDELLRIVG
;
A
#
# COMPACT_ATOMS: atom_id res chain seq x y z
N ASP A 1 2.79 -7.52 -41.78
CA ASP A 1 3.68 -8.68 -41.68
C ASP A 1 4.71 -8.44 -40.58
N TRP A 2 4.38 -8.93 -39.38
CA TRP A 2 5.19 -8.76 -38.15
C TRP A 2 6.34 -9.76 -38.07
N SER A 3 6.55 -10.56 -39.05
CA SER A 3 7.47 -11.71 -38.99
C SER A 3 8.89 -11.43 -39.48
N SER A 4 9.21 -10.24 -39.99
CA SER A 4 10.47 -9.99 -40.68
C SER A 4 11.52 -9.16 -39.91
N ASP A 5 11.18 -8.56 -38.74
CA ASP A 5 12.10 -7.61 -38.09
C ASP A 5 12.66 -8.07 -36.74
N VAL A 6 12.46 -9.33 -36.31
CA VAL A 6 13.22 -9.87 -35.19
C VAL A 6 14.59 -10.24 -35.72
N CYS A 7 15.54 -9.30 -35.57
CA CYS A 7 16.92 -9.52 -35.97
C CYS A 7 17.50 -10.72 -35.20
N SER A 8 18.15 -11.66 -35.87
CA SER A 8 18.76 -12.82 -35.25
C SER A 8 19.80 -12.47 -34.16
N SER A 9 20.28 -11.21 -34.16
CA SER A 9 21.15 -10.66 -33.12
C SER A 9 20.44 -10.47 -31.78
N ASP A 10 19.12 -10.25 -31.76
CA ASP A 10 18.36 -10.02 -30.52
C ASP A 10 18.14 -11.30 -29.73
N LEU A 11 18.28 -12.45 -30.39
CA LEU A 11 18.19 -13.78 -29.77
C LEU A 11 19.54 -14.33 -29.27
N GLN A 12 20.66 -13.70 -29.61
CA GLN A 12 22.00 -14.18 -29.23
C GLN A 12 22.30 -14.08 -27.72
N GLY A 13 21.51 -13.28 -26.97
CA GLY A 13 21.62 -13.16 -25.54
C GLY A 13 20.72 -14.11 -24.71
N ILE A 14 19.89 -14.93 -25.39
CA ILE A 14 18.96 -15.83 -24.69
C ILE A 14 19.65 -17.19 -24.47
N ALA A 15 19.79 -17.59 -23.21
CA ALA A 15 20.32 -18.90 -22.89
C ALA A 15 19.49 -20.05 -23.52
N PRO A 16 20.11 -21.06 -24.11
CA PRO A 16 19.41 -22.16 -24.79
C PRO A 16 18.37 -22.86 -23.94
N GLU A 17 18.61 -22.99 -22.63
CA GLU A 17 17.68 -23.54 -21.65
C GLU A 17 16.42 -22.71 -21.48
N THR A 18 16.51 -21.38 -21.58
CA THR A 18 15.36 -20.47 -21.53
C THR A 18 14.45 -20.68 -22.73
N PHE A 19 15.03 -20.92 -23.91
CA PHE A 19 14.29 -21.23 -25.12
C PHE A 19 13.64 -22.62 -25.07
N ALA A 20 14.29 -23.57 -24.43
CA ALA A 20 13.72 -24.88 -24.19
C ALA A 20 12.48 -24.82 -23.28
N MET A 21 12.50 -24.01 -22.21
CA MET A 21 11.34 -23.77 -21.36
C MET A 21 10.16 -23.13 -22.11
N PHE A 22 10.42 -22.15 -22.97
CA PHE A 22 9.38 -21.58 -23.83
C PHE A 22 8.70 -22.65 -24.71
N ARG A 23 9.47 -23.55 -25.30
CA ARG A 23 8.93 -24.64 -26.16
C ARG A 23 8.11 -25.67 -25.39
N LEU A 24 8.44 -25.89 -24.10
CA LEU A 24 7.73 -26.84 -23.24
C LEU A 24 6.39 -26.30 -22.74
N ASN A 25 6.36 -25.04 -22.34
CA ASN A 25 5.14 -24.36 -21.87
C ASN A 25 5.18 -22.88 -22.20
N PRO A 26 4.74 -22.48 -23.43
CA PRO A 26 4.78 -21.09 -23.87
C PRO A 26 3.94 -20.15 -22.99
N GLU A 27 2.80 -20.61 -22.49
CA GLU A 27 1.88 -19.77 -21.70
C GLU A 27 2.49 -19.42 -20.36
N ASP A 28 3.07 -20.38 -19.65
CA ASP A 28 3.73 -20.15 -18.37
C ASP A 28 4.98 -19.27 -18.53
N PHE A 29 5.76 -19.50 -19.58
CA PHE A 29 6.91 -18.65 -19.91
C PHE A 29 6.49 -17.20 -20.14
N LEU A 30 5.46 -16.95 -20.96
CA LEU A 30 4.96 -15.60 -21.22
C LEU A 30 4.41 -14.94 -19.96
N LEU A 31 3.74 -15.71 -19.11
CA LEU A 31 3.24 -15.20 -17.83
C LEU A 31 4.38 -14.79 -16.90
N GLN A 32 5.42 -15.60 -16.78
CA GLN A 32 6.59 -15.30 -15.94
C GLN A 32 7.40 -14.14 -16.51
N ALA A 33 7.64 -14.11 -17.82
CA ALA A 33 8.32 -13.00 -18.49
C ALA A 33 7.56 -11.67 -18.31
N SER A 34 6.24 -11.69 -18.47
CA SER A 34 5.39 -10.51 -18.25
C SER A 34 5.48 -10.02 -16.81
N ARG A 35 5.50 -10.91 -15.83
CA ARG A 35 5.66 -10.56 -14.41
C ARG A 35 7.02 -9.91 -14.14
N LEU A 36 8.10 -10.46 -14.69
CA LEU A 36 9.45 -9.90 -14.56
C LEU A 36 9.56 -8.53 -15.21
N ILE A 37 9.10 -8.38 -16.46
CA ILE A 37 9.11 -7.09 -17.18
C ILE A 37 8.32 -6.05 -16.41
N ASN A 38 7.12 -6.37 -15.95
CA ASN A 38 6.28 -5.44 -15.19
C ASN A 38 6.92 -5.05 -13.86
N ARG A 39 7.62 -5.97 -13.19
CA ARG A 39 8.37 -5.67 -11.97
C ARG A 39 9.52 -4.70 -12.23
N GLU A 40 10.32 -4.94 -13.27
CA GLU A 40 11.44 -4.08 -13.61
C GLU A 40 10.98 -2.71 -14.12
N LYS A 41 9.91 -2.65 -14.92
CA LYS A 41 9.29 -1.39 -15.31
C LYS A 41 8.80 -0.60 -14.09
N ALA A 42 8.12 -1.27 -13.16
CA ALA A 42 7.66 -0.64 -11.92
C ALA A 42 8.83 -0.04 -11.14
N ALA A 43 9.90 -0.81 -10.95
CA ALA A 43 11.10 -0.36 -10.25
C ALA A 43 11.79 0.81 -10.95
N ALA A 44 11.86 0.81 -12.28
CA ALA A 44 12.46 1.89 -13.07
C ALA A 44 11.65 3.18 -12.98
N VAL A 45 10.31 3.08 -13.12
CA VAL A 45 9.41 4.25 -13.06
C VAL A 45 9.43 4.90 -11.69
N VAL A 46 9.41 4.10 -10.62
CA VAL A 46 9.35 4.59 -9.24
C VAL A 46 10.62 5.35 -8.84
N ARG A 47 11.79 4.99 -9.38
CA ARG A 47 13.04 5.72 -9.10
C ARG A 47 13.04 7.16 -9.62
N HIS A 48 12.20 7.46 -10.59
CA HIS A 48 12.16 8.78 -11.25
C HIS A 48 10.85 9.54 -11.01
N ILE A 49 9.96 9.02 -10.15
CA ILE A 49 8.68 9.67 -9.88
C ILE A 49 8.89 10.90 -8.99
N THR A 50 8.27 12.00 -9.39
CA THR A 50 8.15 13.21 -8.60
C THR A 50 6.68 13.53 -8.38
N TYR A 51 6.35 13.97 -7.16
CA TYR A 51 5.01 14.44 -6.84
C TYR A 51 5.00 15.94 -6.64
N HIS A 52 4.01 16.59 -7.19
CA HIS A 52 3.76 18.01 -7.00
C HIS A 52 2.45 18.17 -6.24
N ARG A 53 2.45 19.00 -5.19
CA ARG A 53 1.24 19.33 -4.46
C ARG A 53 0.29 20.08 -5.40
N LEU A 54 -0.96 19.64 -5.44
CA LEU A 54 -2.06 20.33 -6.09
C LEU A 54 -2.90 21.01 -5.01
N ASP A 55 -3.61 22.10 -5.37
CA ASP A 55 -4.54 22.77 -4.48
C ASP A 55 -5.87 22.00 -4.29
N ALA A 56 -5.98 20.81 -4.88
CA ALA A 56 -7.11 19.92 -4.72
C ALA A 56 -6.97 19.11 -3.43
N SER A 57 -8.07 18.98 -2.68
CA SER A 57 -8.18 18.17 -1.47
C SER A 57 -9.28 17.13 -1.62
N TYR A 58 -9.16 16.03 -0.89
CA TYR A 58 -10.26 15.07 -0.76
C TYR A 58 -11.40 15.71 0.06
N ASP A 59 -12.65 15.46 -0.36
CA ASP A 59 -13.82 15.86 0.41
C ASP A 59 -13.86 15.03 1.71
N ALA A 60 -14.04 15.71 2.85
CA ALA A 60 -14.20 15.07 4.16
C ALA A 60 -15.38 14.09 4.19
N ALA A 61 -16.41 14.32 3.37
CA ALA A 61 -17.55 13.42 3.20
C ALA A 61 -17.15 12.00 2.75
N LEU A 62 -15.98 11.83 2.12
CA LEU A 62 -15.43 10.52 1.77
C LEU A 62 -15.27 9.61 3.01
N PHE A 63 -14.93 10.19 4.14
CA PHE A 63 -14.67 9.47 5.38
C PHE A 63 -15.92 9.29 6.24
N THR A 64 -16.89 10.19 6.14
CA THR A 64 -18.11 10.20 6.96
C THR A 64 -19.30 9.53 6.31
N ASN A 65 -19.41 9.56 4.98
CA ASN A 65 -20.57 9.04 4.24
C ASN A 65 -20.42 7.57 3.79
N ALA A 66 -19.30 6.92 4.08
CA ALA A 66 -19.10 5.51 3.75
C ALA A 66 -19.98 4.62 4.66
N VAL A 67 -21.20 4.33 4.25
CA VAL A 67 -22.07 3.37 4.93
C VAL A 67 -21.44 1.99 4.83
N ARG A 68 -20.89 1.50 5.93
CA ARG A 68 -20.42 0.12 6.07
C ARG A 68 -21.37 -0.65 6.97
N ARG A 69 -21.64 -1.90 6.61
CA ARG A 69 -22.44 -2.81 7.42
C ARG A 69 -21.51 -3.79 8.11
N GLY A 70 -21.60 -3.85 9.44
CA GLY A 70 -20.84 -4.79 10.26
C GLY A 70 -21.75 -5.51 11.25
N ARG A 71 -21.27 -6.63 11.77
CA ARG A 71 -21.91 -7.39 12.84
C ARG A 71 -21.15 -7.14 14.13
N LEU A 72 -21.83 -6.63 15.16
CA LEU A 72 -21.26 -6.43 16.48
C LEU A 72 -20.66 -7.73 17.03
N GLY A 73 -19.47 -7.64 17.61
CA GLY A 73 -18.74 -8.79 18.14
C GLY A 73 -18.07 -9.70 17.10
N CYS A 74 -18.26 -9.41 15.80
CA CYS A 74 -17.61 -10.16 14.71
C CYS A 74 -16.74 -9.25 13.83
N THR A 75 -17.37 -8.33 13.11
CA THR A 75 -16.68 -7.44 12.15
C THR A 75 -16.68 -5.97 12.57
N ALA A 76 -17.49 -5.60 13.57
CA ALA A 76 -17.56 -4.25 14.11
C ALA A 76 -16.89 -4.19 15.49
N VAL A 77 -15.85 -3.38 15.61
CA VAL A 77 -15.12 -3.10 16.85
C VAL A 77 -15.62 -1.76 17.39
N PRO A 78 -16.06 -1.66 18.66
CA PRO A 78 -16.37 -0.38 19.28
C PRO A 78 -15.10 0.48 19.33
N ALA A 79 -15.25 1.78 19.06
CA ALA A 79 -14.12 2.68 18.95
C ALA A 79 -14.43 4.03 19.61
N ALA A 80 -13.59 4.42 20.56
CA ALA A 80 -13.59 5.73 21.21
C ALA A 80 -12.57 6.68 20.58
N HIS A 81 -11.49 6.14 19.99
CA HIS A 81 -10.43 6.89 19.33
C HIS A 81 -10.59 6.94 17.81
N SER A 82 -11.76 6.66 17.27
CA SER A 82 -12.05 6.78 15.84
C SER A 82 -13.07 7.87 15.56
N ILE A 83 -13.16 8.30 14.28
CA ILE A 83 -14.19 9.25 13.83
C ILE A 83 -15.60 8.64 13.80
N SER A 84 -15.73 7.34 14.00
CA SER A 84 -16.99 6.59 14.05
C SER A 84 -17.03 5.75 15.31
N ASP A 85 -18.23 5.56 15.88
CA ASP A 85 -18.43 4.76 17.10
C ASP A 85 -18.02 3.29 16.93
N TYR A 86 -17.91 2.83 15.69
CA TYR A 86 -17.51 1.48 15.34
C TYR A 86 -16.59 1.48 14.12
N VAL A 87 -15.57 0.64 14.16
CA VAL A 87 -14.69 0.36 13.02
C VAL A 87 -15.04 -1.01 12.45
N ILE A 88 -15.31 -1.05 11.15
CA ILE A 88 -15.63 -2.30 10.45
C ILE A 88 -14.33 -2.89 9.90
N CYS A 89 -14.03 -4.11 10.34
CA CYS A 89 -12.85 -4.88 9.94
C CYS A 89 -13.27 -6.08 9.07
N ASP A 90 -12.60 -6.24 7.95
CA ASP A 90 -12.88 -7.32 6.99
C ASP A 90 -12.10 -8.61 7.33
N THR A 91 -11.04 -8.50 8.14
CA THR A 91 -10.16 -9.60 8.54
C THR A 91 -9.88 -9.59 10.03
N ASP A 92 -9.49 -10.75 10.59
CA ASP A 92 -9.07 -10.85 12.00
C ASP A 92 -7.82 -10.03 12.32
N ARG A 93 -6.91 -9.88 11.35
CA ARG A 93 -5.72 -9.03 11.48
C ARG A 93 -6.10 -7.56 11.64
N GLU A 94 -7.00 -7.06 10.80
CA GLU A 94 -7.49 -5.69 10.90
C GLU A 94 -8.21 -5.45 12.21
N ARG A 95 -8.97 -6.44 12.69
CA ARG A 95 -9.63 -6.38 14.00
C ARG A 95 -8.61 -6.29 15.12
N ALA A 96 -7.64 -7.18 15.15
CA ALA A 96 -6.59 -7.16 16.17
C ALA A 96 -5.80 -5.84 16.14
N PHE A 97 -5.55 -5.28 14.97
CA PHE A 97 -4.89 -3.99 14.82
C PHE A 97 -5.76 -2.84 15.34
N ALA A 98 -7.07 -2.82 15.02
CA ALA A 98 -8.01 -1.83 15.54
C ALA A 98 -8.13 -1.90 17.08
N GLU A 99 -8.24 -3.10 17.64
CA GLU A 99 -8.27 -3.32 19.10
C GLU A 99 -6.98 -2.83 19.78
N ALA A 100 -5.82 -3.05 19.15
CA ALA A 100 -4.54 -2.56 19.64
C ALA A 100 -4.43 -1.03 19.57
N LEU A 101 -4.92 -0.40 18.48
CA LEU A 101 -4.98 1.06 18.36
C LEU A 101 -5.87 1.67 19.44
N GLU A 102 -7.03 1.04 19.73
CA GLU A 102 -7.98 1.50 20.72
C GLU A 102 -7.44 1.41 22.16
N ALA A 103 -6.65 0.37 22.44
CA ALA A 103 -6.06 0.14 23.77
C ALA A 103 -4.82 1.00 24.03
N SER A 104 -4.27 1.69 23.04
CA SER A 104 -3.01 2.41 23.15
C SER A 104 -3.18 3.88 23.55
N GLU A 105 -2.56 4.29 24.64
CA GLU A 105 -2.52 5.69 25.09
C GLU A 105 -1.74 6.62 24.13
N ALA A 106 -0.84 6.06 23.32
CA ALA A 106 -0.11 6.81 22.31
C ALA A 106 -1.00 7.24 21.13
N VAL A 107 -2.06 6.47 20.85
CA VAL A 107 -2.99 6.75 19.74
C VAL A 107 -4.01 7.78 20.16
N ARG A 108 -4.12 8.85 19.39
CA ARG A 108 -5.08 9.94 19.62
C ARG A 108 -6.34 9.80 18.81
N LEU A 109 -6.16 9.45 17.55
CA LEU A 109 -7.25 9.28 16.61
C LEU A 109 -6.80 8.31 15.52
N TYR A 110 -7.71 7.47 15.06
CA TYR A 110 -7.46 6.66 13.87
C TYR A 110 -8.70 6.53 13.01
N VAL A 111 -8.51 6.24 11.74
CA VAL A 111 -9.57 6.08 10.76
C VAL A 111 -9.26 4.89 9.88
N ARG A 112 -10.23 3.99 9.74
CA ARG A 112 -10.20 2.98 8.68
C ARG A 112 -10.53 3.64 7.35
N LEU A 113 -9.55 3.72 6.47
CA LEU A 113 -9.69 4.37 5.17
C LEU A 113 -10.65 3.58 4.25
N PRO A 114 -11.58 4.24 3.56
CA PRO A 114 -12.44 3.57 2.60
C PRO A 114 -11.65 3.21 1.33
N LYS A 115 -12.06 2.14 0.63
CA LYS A 115 -11.40 1.72 -0.63
C LYS A 115 -11.52 2.75 -1.76
N SER A 116 -12.41 3.73 -1.62
CA SER A 116 -12.51 4.89 -2.51
C SER A 116 -11.39 5.91 -2.30
N PHE A 117 -10.72 5.90 -1.14
CA PHE A 117 -9.49 6.64 -0.92
C PHE A 117 -8.32 5.86 -1.52
N PHE A 118 -7.67 6.41 -2.50
CA PHE A 118 -6.50 5.80 -3.15
C PHE A 118 -5.54 6.85 -3.67
N ILE A 119 -4.29 6.50 -3.74
CA ILE A 119 -3.25 7.30 -4.35
C ILE A 119 -2.96 6.72 -5.73
N PRO A 120 -3.10 7.51 -6.80
CA PRO A 120 -2.72 7.07 -8.13
C PRO A 120 -1.20 6.91 -8.20
N THR A 121 -0.75 5.77 -8.70
CA THR A 121 0.66 5.52 -8.95
C THR A 121 0.86 5.02 -10.38
N PRO A 122 2.05 5.14 -10.96
CA PRO A 122 2.33 4.63 -12.32
C PRO A 122 2.14 3.12 -12.47
N VAL A 123 2.11 2.41 -11.35
CA VAL A 123 1.98 0.94 -11.29
C VAL A 123 0.60 0.49 -10.77
N GLY A 124 -0.37 1.40 -10.75
CA GLY A 124 -1.74 1.16 -10.31
C GLY A 124 -2.11 1.92 -9.04
N ARG A 125 -3.34 1.73 -8.57
CA ARG A 125 -3.85 2.40 -7.36
C ARG A 125 -3.22 1.81 -6.11
N TYR A 126 -2.77 2.67 -5.21
CA TYR A 126 -2.41 2.30 -3.85
C TYR A 126 -3.53 2.70 -2.91
N THR A 127 -4.05 1.75 -2.16
CA THR A 127 -5.18 1.95 -1.23
C THR A 127 -4.72 1.55 0.16
N PRO A 128 -4.30 2.51 0.99
CA PRO A 128 -3.91 2.23 2.37
C PRO A 128 -5.12 1.86 3.22
N ASP A 129 -4.86 1.17 4.34
CA ASP A 129 -5.92 0.69 5.23
C ASP A 129 -6.29 1.71 6.32
N TRP A 130 -5.30 2.43 6.86
CA TRP A 130 -5.47 3.25 8.06
C TRP A 130 -4.81 4.61 7.95
N ALA A 131 -5.43 5.63 8.53
CA ALA A 131 -4.79 6.88 8.89
C ALA A 131 -4.81 7.00 10.42
N ILE A 132 -3.65 7.31 11.03
CA ILE A 132 -3.44 7.26 12.46
C ILE A 132 -2.73 8.53 12.89
N ALA A 133 -3.30 9.22 13.88
CA ALA A 133 -2.65 10.30 14.60
C ALA A 133 -2.23 9.78 15.99
N LEU A 134 -0.97 9.83 16.28
CA LEU A 134 -0.39 9.35 17.53
C LEU A 134 0.63 10.34 18.08
N ARG A 135 1.15 10.06 19.27
CA ARG A 135 2.28 10.77 19.85
C ARG A 135 3.50 9.86 19.87
N ASP A 136 4.65 10.43 19.53
CA ASP A 136 5.92 9.76 19.73
C ASP A 136 6.34 9.73 21.23
N ARG A 137 7.51 9.19 21.50
CA ARG A 137 8.04 9.11 22.90
C ARG A 137 8.33 10.48 23.53
N ALA A 138 8.56 11.50 22.71
CA ALA A 138 8.75 12.89 23.17
C ALA A 138 7.41 13.59 23.41
N GLY A 139 6.29 13.02 22.96
CA GLY A 139 4.95 13.57 23.06
C GLY A 139 4.54 14.41 21.85
N ASP A 140 5.37 14.46 20.81
CA ASP A 140 5.10 15.20 19.61
C ASP A 140 4.07 14.48 18.72
N PRO A 141 3.22 15.22 17.99
CA PRO A 141 2.21 14.61 17.12
C PRO A 141 2.87 13.99 15.90
N VAL A 142 2.52 12.74 15.60
CA VAL A 142 2.93 11.99 14.41
C VAL A 142 1.69 11.54 13.64
N TYR A 143 1.72 11.71 12.33
CA TYR A 143 0.69 11.22 11.43
C TYR A 143 1.22 10.07 10.60
N PHE A 144 0.54 8.94 10.64
CA PHE A 144 0.97 7.74 9.95
C PHE A 144 -0.15 7.15 9.09
N VAL A 145 0.17 6.86 7.83
CA VAL A 145 -0.72 6.11 6.93
C VAL A 145 -0.21 4.69 6.82
N ALA A 146 -1.00 3.75 7.30
CA ALA A 146 -0.61 2.36 7.44
C ALA A 146 -1.33 1.43 6.46
N GLU A 147 -0.60 0.43 5.98
CA GLU A 147 -1.12 -0.76 5.31
C GLU A 147 -0.85 -1.99 6.17
N THR A 148 -1.90 -2.77 6.45
CA THR A 148 -1.83 -3.98 7.28
C THR A 148 -2.10 -5.27 6.52
N SER A 149 -2.49 -5.18 5.24
CA SER A 149 -2.96 -6.30 4.41
C SER A 149 -1.85 -7.20 3.87
N GLY A 150 -0.58 -6.83 4.03
CA GLY A 150 0.56 -7.56 3.50
C GLY A 150 0.69 -9.00 4.03
N ARG A 151 0.68 -10.00 3.11
CA ARG A 151 0.97 -11.41 3.44
C ARG A 151 2.45 -11.64 3.76
N ALA A 152 3.33 -10.81 3.22
CA ALA A 152 4.78 -10.86 3.44
C ALA A 152 5.21 -9.79 4.45
N PRO A 153 6.29 -10.03 5.23
CA PRO A 153 6.84 -9.05 6.16
C PRO A 153 7.24 -7.74 5.48
N GLN A 154 7.53 -7.79 4.20
CA GLN A 154 7.78 -6.62 3.35
C GLN A 154 7.10 -6.81 1.99
N PRO A 155 6.41 -5.78 1.46
CA PRO A 155 5.87 -5.81 0.10
C PRO A 155 6.99 -6.04 -0.92
N GLN A 156 6.69 -6.84 -1.96
CA GLN A 156 7.64 -7.12 -3.02
C GLN A 156 7.06 -6.74 -4.39
N GLY A 157 7.93 -6.51 -5.36
CA GLY A 157 7.53 -6.23 -6.73
C GLY A 157 6.65 -4.98 -6.85
N VAL A 158 5.49 -5.14 -7.48
CA VAL A 158 4.56 -4.03 -7.75
C VAL A 158 4.01 -3.40 -6.46
N GLU A 159 3.74 -4.19 -5.42
CA GLU A 159 3.23 -3.66 -4.15
C GLU A 159 4.31 -2.84 -3.41
N ALA A 160 5.56 -3.25 -3.47
CA ALA A 160 6.68 -2.44 -2.96
C ALA A 160 6.81 -1.12 -3.72
N ALA A 161 6.65 -1.15 -5.04
CA ALA A 161 6.66 0.03 -5.89
C ALA A 161 5.51 1.00 -5.55
N LYS A 162 4.30 0.49 -5.35
CA LYS A 162 3.15 1.31 -4.91
C LYS A 162 3.40 1.96 -3.56
N LEU A 163 3.91 1.21 -2.59
CA LEU A 163 4.22 1.73 -1.25
C LEU A 163 5.31 2.82 -1.31
N GLN A 164 6.33 2.63 -2.14
CA GLN A 164 7.36 3.65 -2.35
C GLN A 164 6.78 4.93 -2.97
N CYS A 165 5.89 4.81 -3.95
CA CYS A 165 5.15 5.93 -4.51
C CYS A 165 4.31 6.64 -3.45
N ALA A 166 3.61 5.89 -2.60
CA ALA A 166 2.79 6.46 -1.53
C ALA A 166 3.63 7.23 -0.51
N ARG A 167 4.79 6.72 -0.12
CA ARG A 167 5.75 7.42 0.75
C ARG A 167 6.18 8.76 0.13
N ALA A 168 6.58 8.75 -1.13
CA ALA A 168 6.97 9.97 -1.84
C ALA A 168 5.80 10.96 -1.97
N HIS A 169 4.58 10.46 -2.24
CA HIS A 169 3.37 11.26 -2.30
C HIS A 169 3.07 11.96 -0.96
N PHE A 170 2.99 11.20 0.13
CA PHE A 170 2.69 11.78 1.44
C PHE A 170 3.77 12.75 1.89
N ALA A 171 5.05 12.45 1.69
CA ALA A 171 6.13 13.38 1.98
C ALA A 171 5.99 14.70 1.21
N ALA A 172 5.66 14.64 -0.10
CA ALA A 172 5.49 15.83 -0.92
C ALA A 172 4.27 16.67 -0.53
N VAL A 173 3.13 16.01 -0.22
CA VAL A 173 1.87 16.72 0.12
C VAL A 173 1.91 17.32 1.51
N SER A 174 2.54 16.65 2.49
CA SER A 174 2.56 17.09 3.89
C SER A 174 3.82 17.87 4.27
N GLY A 175 4.80 18.01 3.36
CA GLY A 175 6.09 18.60 3.73
C GLY A 175 6.94 17.67 4.63
N GLY A 176 6.63 16.37 4.65
CA GLY A 176 7.32 15.37 5.46
C GLY A 176 6.66 15.06 6.81
N GLU A 177 5.54 15.71 7.15
CA GLU A 177 4.84 15.50 8.43
C GLU A 177 4.07 14.17 8.49
N VAL A 178 3.66 13.62 7.34
CA VAL A 178 2.91 12.35 7.26
C VAL A 178 3.83 11.23 6.83
N MET A 179 4.00 10.25 7.70
CA MET A 179 4.70 9.01 7.41
C MET A 179 3.78 7.99 6.73
N CYS A 180 4.34 7.11 5.89
CA CYS A 180 3.58 6.04 5.25
C CYS A 180 4.36 4.73 5.25
N GLY A 181 3.70 3.63 5.59
CA GLY A 181 4.36 2.34 5.66
C GLY A 181 3.44 1.14 5.75
N ALA A 182 3.97 -0.04 5.41
CA ALA A 182 3.36 -1.31 5.76
C ALA A 182 3.83 -1.70 7.16
N VAL A 183 2.88 -2.15 7.99
CA VAL A 183 3.13 -2.59 9.36
C VAL A 183 2.35 -3.88 9.63
N ARG A 184 2.89 -4.75 10.46
CA ARG A 184 2.24 -6.00 10.85
C ARG A 184 1.31 -5.82 12.04
N ASP A 185 1.71 -4.96 12.97
CA ASP A 185 1.08 -4.71 14.25
C ASP A 185 1.41 -3.31 14.77
N LEU A 186 0.80 -2.93 15.88
CA LEU A 186 1.02 -1.64 16.51
C LEU A 186 2.45 -1.50 17.05
N ASP A 187 3.07 -2.57 17.54
CA ASP A 187 4.43 -2.53 18.07
C ASP A 187 5.45 -2.18 16.97
N GLU A 188 5.24 -2.68 15.75
CA GLU A 188 6.06 -2.31 14.60
C GLU A 188 5.86 -0.84 14.22
N LEU A 189 4.62 -0.36 14.23
CA LEU A 189 4.32 1.04 13.99
C LEU A 189 5.00 1.94 15.01
N LEU A 190 4.87 1.64 16.31
CA LEU A 190 5.49 2.43 17.40
C LEU A 190 7.02 2.42 17.33
N ARG A 191 7.64 1.35 16.85
CA ARG A 191 9.10 1.31 16.60
C ARG A 191 9.56 2.16 15.42
N ILE A 192 8.68 2.39 14.43
CA ILE A 192 8.99 3.23 13.27
C ILE A 192 8.91 4.72 13.62
N VAL A 193 7.97 5.08 14.50
CA VAL A 193 7.69 6.49 14.85
C VAL A 193 8.41 6.97 16.11
N GLY A 194 8.93 6.07 16.92
CA GLY A 194 9.61 6.39 18.22
C GLY A 194 11.01 5.94 18.29
#